data_3d0ffc4ef694e82e5ba11418253b1cec
#
_entry.id   3d0ffc4ef694e82e5ba11418253b1cec
#
_cell.length_a   1.000
_cell.length_b   1.000
_cell.length_c   1.000
_cell.angle_alpha   90.00
_cell.angle_beta   90.00
_cell.angle_gamma   90.00
#
_symmetry.space_group_name_H-M   'P 1'
#
loop_
_entity.id
_entity.type
_entity.pdbx_description
1 polymer ?
#
loop_
_entity_poly.entity_id
_entity_poly.type
_entity_poly.pdbx_seq_one_letter_code
_entity_poly.pdbx_strand_id
1 'polypeptide(L)'
;LMISPESIGRTFPGTESITISQSEIDAFCAVVGETDTSIAPPTFSIRISLQQSEVILTSPEVGIKWDRLVHGDQKFDIKRPIKAGDVVTCSSTIESAREVAGNEIISVRSDISTADELLVSSWSTLVIRA
;
A
#
# COMPACT_ATOMS: atom_id res chain seq x y z
N LEU A 1 23.12 -0.53 -0.94
CA LEU A 1 21.71 -0.28 -0.58
C LEU A 1 21.59 0.03 0.89
N MET A 2 20.73 0.98 1.25
CA MET A 2 20.44 1.31 2.65
C MET A 2 19.54 0.26 3.30
N ILE A 3 18.60 -0.32 2.52
CA ILE A 3 17.77 -1.40 3.05
C ILE A 3 18.51 -2.73 3.04
N SER A 4 18.09 -3.61 3.94
CA SER A 4 18.63 -4.97 4.00
C SER A 4 18.30 -5.73 2.72
N PRO A 5 19.30 -6.30 2.02
CA PRO A 5 19.07 -7.08 0.80
C PRO A 5 18.15 -8.28 0.99
N GLU A 6 18.09 -8.86 2.18
CA GLU A 6 17.20 -9.97 2.49
C GLU A 6 15.72 -9.56 2.49
N SER A 7 15.45 -8.27 2.60
CA SER A 7 14.08 -7.74 2.56
C SER A 7 13.50 -7.76 1.15
N ILE A 8 14.33 -7.78 0.12
CA ILE A 8 13.88 -7.78 -1.27
C ILE A 8 13.26 -9.14 -1.59
N GLY A 9 12.03 -9.12 -2.08
CA GLY A 9 11.25 -10.33 -2.36
C GLY A 9 10.49 -10.88 -1.16
N ARG A 10 10.74 -10.33 0.03
CA ARG A 10 10.04 -10.75 1.23
C ARG A 10 8.63 -10.17 1.27
N THR A 11 7.66 -11.02 1.61
CA THR A 11 6.26 -10.61 1.83
C THR A 11 6.00 -10.40 3.31
N PHE A 12 5.43 -9.24 3.63
CA PHE A 12 5.01 -8.87 4.97
C PHE A 12 3.49 -8.99 5.03
N PRO A 13 2.94 -10.01 5.71
CA PRO A 13 1.48 -10.19 5.79
C PRO A 13 0.84 -9.12 6.66
N GLY A 14 -0.41 -8.82 6.37
CA GLY A 14 -1.23 -7.99 7.23
C GLY A 14 -1.50 -8.67 8.56
N THR A 15 -1.59 -7.88 9.63
CA THR A 15 -1.78 -8.39 10.98
C THR A 15 -3.26 -8.62 11.33
N GLU A 16 -4.17 -7.86 10.72
CA GLU A 16 -5.59 -7.89 11.05
C GLU A 16 -6.47 -7.75 9.82
N SER A 17 -7.68 -8.31 9.91
CA SER A 17 -8.73 -8.07 8.94
C SER A 17 -9.37 -6.70 9.20
N ILE A 18 -9.70 -6.00 8.14
CA ILE A 18 -10.37 -4.70 8.20
C ILE A 18 -11.75 -4.86 7.54
N THR A 19 -12.80 -4.48 8.27
CA THR A 19 -14.15 -4.41 7.69
C THR A 19 -14.36 -3.01 7.15
N ILE A 20 -14.65 -2.92 5.86
CA ILE A 20 -14.88 -1.64 5.19
C ILE A 20 -16.28 -1.14 5.52
N SER A 21 -16.39 0.06 6.05
CA SER A 21 -17.66 0.68 6.38
C SER A 21 -18.12 1.64 5.30
N GLN A 22 -19.45 1.82 5.18
CA GLN A 22 -20.01 2.83 4.27
C GLN A 22 -19.58 4.23 4.68
N SER A 23 -19.47 4.50 5.98
CA SER A 23 -19.06 5.82 6.46
C SER A 23 -17.62 6.19 6.05
N GLU A 24 -16.72 5.20 6.00
CA GLU A 24 -15.36 5.42 5.50
C GLU A 24 -15.34 5.77 4.02
N ILE A 25 -16.15 5.06 3.22
CA ILE A 25 -16.29 5.34 1.79
C ILE A 25 -16.88 6.74 1.58
N ASP A 26 -17.93 7.07 2.31
CA ASP A 26 -18.58 8.39 2.22
C ASP A 26 -17.61 9.51 2.56
N ALA A 27 -16.85 9.36 3.62
CA ALA A 27 -15.87 10.37 4.05
C ALA A 27 -14.77 10.56 2.99
N PHE A 28 -14.28 9.47 2.41
CA PHE A 28 -13.26 9.54 1.37
C PHE A 28 -13.82 10.19 0.09
N CYS A 29 -15.01 9.79 -0.33
CA CYS A 29 -15.68 10.38 -1.50
C CYS A 29 -15.87 11.89 -1.33
N ALA A 30 -16.26 12.34 -0.13
CA ALA A 30 -16.43 13.76 0.15
C ALA A 30 -15.13 14.55 -0.05
N VAL A 31 -14.01 13.98 0.36
CA VAL A 31 -12.69 14.61 0.24
C VAL A 31 -12.22 14.71 -1.21
N VAL A 32 -12.43 13.65 -2.00
CA VAL A 32 -11.94 13.60 -3.40
C VAL A 32 -12.97 14.14 -4.40
N GLY A 33 -14.17 14.52 -3.95
CA GLY A 33 -15.19 15.08 -4.81
C GLY A 33 -15.98 14.04 -5.61
N GLU A 34 -16.04 12.78 -5.14
CA GLU A 34 -16.82 11.74 -5.79
C GLU A 34 -18.25 11.70 -5.26
N THR A 35 -19.22 11.72 -6.15
CA THR A 35 -20.64 11.72 -5.78
C THR A 35 -21.23 10.31 -5.69
N ASP A 36 -20.66 9.34 -6.41
CA ASP A 36 -21.07 7.93 -6.30
C ASP A 36 -20.37 7.27 -5.11
N THR A 37 -21.15 6.97 -4.07
CA THR A 37 -20.67 6.33 -2.85
C THR A 37 -21.02 4.85 -2.76
N SER A 38 -21.55 4.25 -3.83
CA SER A 38 -21.93 2.84 -3.86
C SER A 38 -20.71 1.90 -3.85
N ILE A 39 -19.59 2.40 -4.32
CA ILE A 39 -18.30 1.71 -4.31
C ILE A 39 -17.21 2.68 -3.86
N ALA A 40 -16.09 2.12 -3.37
CA ALA A 40 -14.94 2.95 -3.05
C ALA A 40 -14.30 3.48 -4.33
N PRO A 41 -13.90 4.77 -4.37
CA PRO A 41 -13.12 5.30 -5.49
C PRO A 41 -11.81 4.54 -5.71
N PRO A 42 -11.24 4.55 -6.92
CA PRO A 42 -10.02 3.79 -7.24
C PRO A 42 -8.86 4.03 -6.27
N THR A 43 -8.70 5.24 -5.77
CA THR A 43 -7.60 5.59 -4.87
C THR A 43 -7.88 5.27 -3.40
N PHE A 44 -9.08 4.82 -3.05
CA PHE A 44 -9.44 4.47 -1.66
C PHE A 44 -8.50 3.43 -1.06
N SER A 45 -8.05 2.47 -1.86
CA SER A 45 -7.18 1.39 -1.40
C SER A 45 -5.84 1.86 -0.85
N ILE A 46 -5.40 3.10 -1.18
CA ILE A 46 -4.15 3.65 -0.64
C ILE A 46 -4.19 3.76 0.88
N ARG A 47 -5.36 4.00 1.47
CA ARG A 47 -5.52 4.07 2.93
C ARG A 47 -5.12 2.75 3.59
N ILE A 48 -5.50 1.64 2.95
CA ILE A 48 -5.22 0.29 3.44
C ILE A 48 -3.75 -0.05 3.21
N SER A 49 -3.25 0.16 1.99
CA SER A 49 -1.89 -0.19 1.61
C SER A 49 -0.83 0.65 2.33
N LEU A 50 -1.08 1.93 2.58
CA LEU A 50 -0.15 2.77 3.34
C LEU A 50 -0.07 2.33 4.79
N GLN A 51 -1.21 2.04 5.41
CA GLN A 51 -1.24 1.56 6.78
C GLN A 51 -0.45 0.26 6.93
N GLN A 52 -0.59 -0.65 5.97
CA GLN A 52 0.15 -1.89 5.95
C GLN A 52 1.64 -1.68 5.67
N SER A 53 1.97 -0.77 4.75
CA SER A 53 3.35 -0.45 4.41
C SER A 53 4.11 0.17 5.57
N GLU A 54 3.42 0.80 6.51
CA GLU A 54 4.04 1.36 7.71
C GLU A 54 4.82 0.30 8.48
N VAL A 55 4.35 -0.94 8.50
CA VAL A 55 5.05 -2.06 9.11
C VAL A 55 6.44 -2.25 8.48
N ILE A 56 6.51 -2.15 7.16
CA ILE A 56 7.79 -2.24 6.43
C ILE A 56 8.65 -1.02 6.70
N LEU A 57 8.05 0.17 6.60
CA LEU A 57 8.76 1.44 6.70
C LEU A 57 9.38 1.67 8.06
N THR A 58 8.77 1.13 9.11
CA THR A 58 9.23 1.28 10.49
C THR A 58 10.01 0.07 11.01
N SER A 59 10.14 -1.00 10.21
CA SER A 59 10.85 -2.20 10.63
C SER A 59 12.36 -1.97 10.71
N PRO A 60 12.99 -2.17 11.88
CA PRO A 60 14.45 -2.07 12.00
C PRO A 60 15.19 -3.09 11.12
N GLU A 61 14.58 -4.25 10.86
CA GLU A 61 15.16 -5.28 10.00
C GLU A 61 15.31 -4.83 8.56
N VAL A 62 14.38 -4.02 8.08
CA VAL A 62 14.41 -3.50 6.71
C VAL A 62 15.41 -2.35 6.60
N GLY A 63 15.45 -1.47 7.59
CA GLY A 63 16.43 -0.40 7.67
C GLY A 63 16.14 0.81 6.82
N ILE A 64 14.88 1.11 6.55
CA ILE A 64 14.48 2.29 5.78
C ILE A 64 14.64 3.56 6.63
N LYS A 65 15.29 4.58 6.07
CA LYS A 65 15.37 5.93 6.65
C LYS A 65 14.14 6.71 6.19
N TRP A 66 13.04 6.49 6.85
CA TRP A 66 11.75 6.99 6.42
C TRP A 66 11.61 8.53 6.50
N ASP A 67 12.44 9.20 7.30
CA ASP A 67 12.52 10.65 7.34
C ASP A 67 13.02 11.28 6.03
N ARG A 68 13.65 10.46 5.18
CA ARG A 68 14.12 10.87 3.85
C ARG A 68 13.24 10.34 2.73
N LEU A 69 12.13 9.72 3.08
CA LEU A 69 11.24 9.05 2.15
C LEU A 69 10.36 10.05 1.40
N VAL A 70 10.25 9.85 0.11
CA VAL A 70 9.31 10.57 -0.76
C VAL A 70 8.52 9.53 -1.56
N HIS A 71 7.22 9.72 -1.66
CA HIS A 71 6.35 8.89 -2.49
C HIS A 71 6.46 9.39 -3.94
N GLY A 72 7.04 8.58 -4.81
CA GLY A 72 7.34 8.98 -6.18
C GLY A 72 6.26 8.61 -7.19
N ASP A 73 5.62 7.46 -7.02
CA ASP A 73 4.64 6.96 -7.98
C ASP A 73 3.70 5.95 -7.31
N GLN A 74 2.49 5.83 -7.87
CA GLN A 74 1.48 4.89 -7.40
C GLN A 74 0.71 4.31 -8.57
N LYS A 75 0.58 2.97 -8.60
CA LYS A 75 -0.21 2.24 -9.60
C LYS A 75 -1.23 1.36 -8.91
N PHE A 76 -2.36 1.16 -9.56
CA PHE A 76 -3.42 0.27 -9.08
C PHE A 76 -3.86 -0.68 -10.19
N ASP A 77 -4.04 -1.95 -9.85
CA ASP A 77 -4.72 -2.95 -10.66
C ASP A 77 -5.94 -3.42 -9.86
N ILE A 78 -7.12 -2.94 -10.26
CA ILE A 78 -8.36 -3.18 -9.54
C ILE A 78 -9.10 -4.32 -10.23
N LYS A 79 -9.20 -5.46 -9.54
CA LYS A 79 -9.94 -6.62 -10.05
C LYS A 79 -11.44 -6.44 -9.86
N ARG A 80 -11.83 -5.87 -8.74
CA ARG A 80 -13.17 -5.38 -8.47
C ARG A 80 -13.12 -4.24 -7.46
N PRO A 81 -14.06 -3.28 -7.54
CA PRO A 81 -14.11 -2.18 -6.56
C PRO A 81 -14.31 -2.69 -5.13
N ILE A 82 -13.69 -2.00 -4.19
CA ILE A 82 -13.92 -2.21 -2.76
C ILE A 82 -15.28 -1.59 -2.42
N LYS A 83 -16.06 -2.27 -1.61
CA LYS A 83 -17.38 -1.80 -1.18
C LYS A 83 -17.59 -2.05 0.30
N ALA A 84 -18.58 -1.37 0.87
CA ALA A 84 -18.97 -1.56 2.27
C ALA A 84 -19.33 -3.01 2.52
N GLY A 85 -18.91 -3.54 3.66
CA GLY A 85 -19.11 -4.92 4.06
C GLY A 85 -17.97 -5.86 3.66
N ASP A 86 -17.06 -5.43 2.79
CA ASP A 86 -15.88 -6.23 2.48
C ASP A 86 -15.01 -6.37 3.73
N VAL A 87 -14.55 -7.58 4.00
CA VAL A 87 -13.58 -7.87 5.04
C VAL A 87 -12.26 -8.20 4.36
N VAL A 88 -11.30 -7.31 4.50
CA VAL A 88 -10.05 -7.38 3.73
C VAL A 88 -8.83 -7.55 4.61
N THR A 89 -7.82 -8.20 4.04
CA THR A 89 -6.46 -8.21 4.56
C THR A 89 -5.55 -7.63 3.50
N CYS A 90 -4.40 -7.11 3.93
CA CYS A 90 -3.41 -6.55 3.03
C CYS A 90 -2.06 -7.17 3.34
N SER A 91 -1.36 -7.63 2.31
CA SER A 91 0.03 -8.04 2.40
C SER A 91 0.88 -7.15 1.51
N SER A 92 2.12 -6.92 1.89
CA SER A 92 3.03 -6.08 1.13
C SER A 92 4.35 -6.81 0.88
N THR A 93 4.89 -6.63 -0.33
CA THR A 93 6.15 -7.23 -0.77
C THR A 93 7.06 -6.15 -1.30
N ILE A 94 8.31 -6.14 -0.86
CA ILE A 94 9.33 -5.29 -1.47
C ILE A 94 9.78 -6.02 -2.73
N GLU A 95 9.34 -5.54 -3.89
CA GLU A 95 9.65 -6.20 -5.16
C GLU A 95 11.05 -5.90 -5.66
N SER A 96 11.51 -4.68 -5.45
CA SER A 96 12.83 -4.27 -5.91
C SER A 96 13.36 -3.11 -5.09
N ALA A 97 14.68 -2.99 -5.08
CA ALA A 97 15.36 -1.82 -4.55
C ALA A 97 16.60 -1.60 -5.41
N ARG A 98 16.85 -0.35 -5.78
CA ARG A 98 18.01 0.02 -6.58
C ARG A 98 18.51 1.40 -6.18
N GLU A 99 19.79 1.62 -6.38
CA GLU A 99 20.42 2.92 -6.13
C GLU A 99 20.56 3.69 -7.43
N VAL A 100 20.14 4.95 -7.41
CA VAL A 100 20.26 5.86 -8.56
C VAL A 100 20.73 7.22 -8.04
N ALA A 101 21.92 7.63 -8.42
CA ALA A 101 22.51 8.93 -8.05
C ALA A 101 22.51 9.17 -6.52
N GLY A 102 22.78 8.13 -5.73
CA GLY A 102 22.81 8.20 -4.28
C GLY A 102 21.44 8.06 -3.62
N ASN A 103 20.37 8.06 -4.39
CA ASN A 103 19.02 7.80 -3.88
C ASN A 103 18.70 6.32 -3.99
N GLU A 104 17.91 5.81 -3.07
CA GLU A 104 17.41 4.44 -3.14
C GLU A 104 15.96 4.45 -3.61
N ILE A 105 15.66 3.69 -4.66
CA ILE A 105 14.33 3.59 -5.23
C ILE A 105 13.78 2.21 -4.91
N ILE A 106 12.68 2.18 -4.17
CA ILE A 106 12.06 0.95 -3.69
C ILE A 106 10.67 0.82 -4.30
N SER A 107 10.36 -0.36 -4.83
CA SER A 107 9.01 -0.69 -5.28
C SER A 107 8.36 -1.64 -4.27
N VAL A 108 7.23 -1.25 -3.74
CA VAL A 108 6.44 -2.06 -2.81
C VAL A 108 5.11 -2.40 -3.46
N ARG A 109 4.83 -3.70 -3.59
CA ARG A 109 3.52 -4.17 -4.02
C ARG A 109 2.68 -4.50 -2.79
N SER A 110 1.43 -4.04 -2.80
CA SER A 110 0.45 -4.38 -1.77
C SER A 110 -0.74 -5.07 -2.42
N ASP A 111 -1.14 -6.21 -1.85
CA ASP A 111 -2.28 -6.99 -2.31
C ASP A 111 -3.38 -6.95 -1.26
N ILE A 112 -4.55 -6.47 -1.65
CA ILE A 112 -5.73 -6.38 -0.79
C ILE A 112 -6.72 -7.45 -1.22
N SER A 113 -7.05 -8.35 -0.30
CA SER A 113 -7.88 -9.52 -0.58
C SER A 113 -8.95 -9.72 0.48
N THR A 114 -10.08 -10.29 0.07
CA THR A 114 -11.01 -10.96 0.99
C THR A 114 -10.56 -12.39 1.20
N ALA A 115 -11.31 -13.17 1.98
CA ALA A 115 -11.04 -14.60 2.16
C ALA A 115 -11.11 -15.37 0.83
N ASP A 116 -11.86 -14.86 -0.15
CA ASP A 116 -12.19 -15.58 -1.38
C ASP A 116 -11.48 -15.06 -2.62
N GLU A 117 -11.08 -13.78 -2.64
CA GLU A 117 -10.58 -13.18 -3.86
C GLU A 117 -9.62 -12.01 -3.62
N LEU A 118 -8.73 -11.80 -4.59
CA LEU A 118 -7.89 -10.61 -4.67
C LEU A 118 -8.72 -9.46 -5.25
N LEU A 119 -8.79 -8.35 -4.55
CA LEU A 119 -9.53 -7.16 -5.00
C LEU A 119 -8.66 -6.16 -5.72
N VAL A 120 -7.52 -5.81 -5.13
CA VAL A 120 -6.63 -4.76 -5.64
C VAL A 120 -5.19 -5.16 -5.41
N SER A 121 -4.37 -5.00 -6.44
CA SER A 121 -2.92 -4.94 -6.29
C SER A 121 -2.48 -3.52 -6.55
N SER A 122 -1.59 -2.99 -5.73
CA SER A 122 -1.05 -1.66 -5.91
C SER A 122 0.47 -1.66 -5.79
N TRP A 123 1.10 -0.71 -6.46
CA TRP A 123 2.55 -0.53 -6.44
C TRP A 123 2.87 0.89 -6.05
N SER A 124 3.63 1.02 -4.98
CA SER A 124 4.16 2.30 -4.53
C SER A 124 5.64 2.34 -4.86
N THR A 125 6.05 3.38 -5.57
CA THR A 125 7.47 3.66 -5.78
C THR A 125 7.89 4.69 -4.75
N LEU A 126 8.80 4.30 -3.88
CA LEU A 126 9.30 5.11 -2.78
C LEU A 126 10.76 5.49 -3.07
N VAL A 127 11.09 6.75 -2.84
CA VAL A 127 12.45 7.26 -3.01
C VAL A 127 13.00 7.67 -1.66
N ILE A 128 14.10 7.04 -1.25
CA ILE A 128 14.84 7.44 -0.06
C ILE A 128 15.99 8.31 -0.54
N ARG A 129 15.92 9.58 -0.20
CA ARG A 129 16.91 10.57 -0.65
C ARG A 129 18.25 10.34 0.03
N ALA A 130 19.29 10.65 -0.71
CA ALA A 130 20.67 10.59 -0.21
C ALA A 130 20.90 11.50 1.00
#